data_88293da092d25ae9c73cf588c3f1ebc4
#
_entry.id   88293da092d25ae9c73cf588c3f1ebc4
#
_cell.length_a   1.000
_cell.length_b   1.000
_cell.length_c   1.000
_cell.angle_alpha   90.00
_cell.angle_beta   90.00
_cell.angle_gamma   90.00
#
_symmetry.space_group_name_H-M   'P 1'
#
loop_
_entity.id
_entity.type
_entity.pdbx_description
1 polymer ?
#
loop_
_entity_poly.entity_id
_entity_poly.type
_entity_poly.pdbx_seq_one_letter_code
_entity_poly.pdbx_strand_id
1 'polypeptide(L)'
;MLLFAKKYKSIYEVFETYMHSSNYEDIDFVFDVVNYFRRKSKDKKSPLNIDELIAEIKHEPERIAFFREKLHNVFANKQKVLLFTDAGLLNSVSFFKELRRRISRQLLPDQPSQENIQYVLNQIFYSPSDAKWIQQIPLDNWKELFDILTVSTFYEDSEIKATSKQILLAIMILSQRMGGFALQTDVHRMVPEYAHLNSPFIALDDELNQLSHTLDEEDKPYLYIQEHELDYKQLNILAAQCEDFVNKADANAEKYGVTFSVNQTLLLIRQQIKRIKRLYNYLFIEKEADKREKTIAFYLDMVKTNSKKNNIRKLINDSVYNITYEITNYTGKTGEHYITSTGKEYFKMLKTALWGGVIVSFMCLVKLYMSMVPDQSAFFRALNYSFNYAIGFVLIYLTGSTLATKQPAMTASTIAKTLENLNDNNDKQKRRQYTEFSALFTRLFRSQFIAFVGNVFGAFPISMLLVIGMSYLEGYNIATKKSLHLLEDLNIWHTPCLLYTSDAADEE
;
A
#
# COMPACT_ATOMS: atom_id res chain seq x y z
N MET A 1 -32.23 3.10 9.15
CA MET A 1 -32.23 1.71 8.65
C MET A 1 -31.40 0.73 9.50
N LEU A 2 -30.16 1.01 9.88
CA LEU A 2 -29.30 0.08 10.65
C LEU A 2 -29.79 -0.32 12.06
N LEU A 3 -30.66 0.45 12.70
CA LEU A 3 -31.15 0.20 14.07
C LEU A 3 -32.29 -0.84 14.17
N PHE A 4 -32.89 -1.24 13.07
CA PHE A 4 -34.11 -2.09 13.06
C PHE A 4 -34.04 -3.31 12.12
N ALA A 5 -32.82 -3.77 11.77
CA ALA A 5 -32.67 -4.98 10.96
C ALA A 5 -33.37 -6.17 11.66
N LYS A 6 -34.47 -6.64 11.08
CA LYS A 6 -35.22 -7.79 11.59
C LYS A 6 -34.31 -9.03 11.70
N LYS A 7 -34.52 -9.84 12.72
CA LYS A 7 -33.79 -11.10 12.90
C LYS A 7 -34.72 -12.23 12.43
N TYR A 8 -34.45 -12.69 11.20
CA TYR A 8 -35.17 -13.87 10.68
C TYR A 8 -34.41 -15.14 11.11
N LYS A 9 -35.15 -16.20 11.37
CA LYS A 9 -34.65 -17.53 11.74
C LYS A 9 -34.33 -18.38 10.51
N SER A 10 -35.10 -18.19 9.42
CA SER A 10 -34.92 -18.90 8.15
C SER A 10 -35.09 -17.96 6.97
N ILE A 11 -34.61 -18.37 5.79
CA ILE A 11 -34.80 -17.61 4.55
C ILE A 11 -36.31 -17.66 4.13
N TYR A 12 -37.02 -18.71 4.50
CA TYR A 12 -38.47 -18.84 4.35
C TYR A 12 -39.23 -17.66 4.98
N GLU A 13 -38.92 -17.32 6.24
CA GLU A 13 -39.53 -16.20 6.94
C GLU A 13 -39.32 -14.85 6.21
N VAL A 14 -38.16 -14.70 5.52
CA VAL A 14 -37.90 -13.50 4.72
C VAL A 14 -38.88 -13.43 3.56
N PHE A 15 -39.06 -14.51 2.78
CA PHE A 15 -39.96 -14.54 1.64
C PHE A 15 -41.41 -14.30 2.10
N GLU A 16 -41.89 -14.99 3.12
CA GLU A 16 -43.27 -14.84 3.65
C GLU A 16 -43.55 -13.39 4.09
N THR A 17 -42.58 -12.74 4.75
CA THR A 17 -42.77 -11.35 5.21
C THR A 17 -42.97 -10.38 4.06
N TYR A 18 -42.30 -10.58 2.94
CA TYR A 18 -42.31 -9.63 1.82
C TYR A 18 -43.33 -9.99 0.73
N MET A 19 -43.67 -11.26 0.53
CA MET A 19 -44.63 -11.67 -0.46
C MET A 19 -46.09 -11.29 -0.04
N HIS A 20 -46.37 -11.28 1.26
CA HIS A 20 -47.71 -10.98 1.80
C HIS A 20 -47.91 -9.52 2.27
N SER A 21 -46.93 -8.64 2.04
CA SER A 21 -46.99 -7.25 2.50
C SER A 21 -46.55 -6.27 1.42
N SER A 22 -47.42 -5.32 1.09
CA SER A 22 -47.17 -4.26 0.10
C SER A 22 -46.46 -3.02 0.68
N ASN A 23 -46.13 -3.02 1.98
CA ASN A 23 -45.65 -1.83 2.68
C ASN A 23 -44.12 -1.65 2.69
N TYR A 24 -43.36 -2.48 1.96
CA TYR A 24 -41.93 -2.47 1.93
C TYR A 24 -41.37 -2.07 0.56
N GLU A 25 -40.24 -1.37 0.56
CA GLU A 25 -39.51 -1.08 -0.66
C GLU A 25 -38.77 -2.34 -1.17
N ASP A 26 -38.59 -2.46 -2.48
CA ASP A 26 -37.89 -3.60 -3.10
C ASP A 26 -36.49 -3.81 -2.54
N ILE A 27 -35.82 -2.72 -2.18
CA ILE A 27 -34.45 -2.76 -1.58
C ILE A 27 -34.46 -3.39 -0.19
N ASP A 28 -35.56 -3.30 0.58
CA ASP A 28 -35.64 -3.87 1.92
C ASP A 28 -35.61 -5.40 1.88
N PHE A 29 -36.28 -6.00 0.90
CA PHE A 29 -36.23 -7.45 0.69
C PHE A 29 -34.83 -7.94 0.38
N VAL A 30 -34.15 -7.31 -0.60
CA VAL A 30 -32.78 -7.70 -0.98
C VAL A 30 -31.79 -7.46 0.17
N PHE A 31 -31.99 -6.39 0.92
CA PHE A 31 -31.23 -6.10 2.15
C PHE A 31 -31.36 -7.22 3.18
N ASP A 32 -32.60 -7.68 3.46
CA ASP A 32 -32.84 -8.68 4.49
C ASP A 32 -32.35 -10.07 4.06
N VAL A 33 -32.44 -10.44 2.77
CA VAL A 33 -31.80 -11.65 2.22
C VAL A 33 -30.27 -11.60 2.43
N VAL A 34 -29.62 -10.52 2.03
CA VAL A 34 -28.17 -10.36 2.21
C VAL A 34 -27.78 -10.32 3.69
N ASN A 35 -28.55 -9.66 4.52
CA ASN A 35 -28.32 -9.55 5.96
C ASN A 35 -28.48 -10.90 6.69
N TYR A 36 -29.37 -11.77 6.23
CA TYR A 36 -29.48 -13.15 6.72
C TYR A 36 -28.16 -13.90 6.51
N PHE A 37 -27.64 -13.91 5.29
CA PHE A 37 -26.35 -14.57 4.99
C PHE A 37 -25.15 -13.88 5.65
N ARG A 38 -25.15 -12.55 5.78
CA ARG A 38 -24.12 -11.80 6.52
C ARG A 38 -24.04 -12.24 7.98
N ARG A 39 -25.16 -12.53 8.62
CA ARG A 39 -25.18 -13.07 10.01
C ARG A 39 -24.64 -14.48 10.04
N LYS A 40 -25.08 -15.34 9.13
CA LYS A 40 -24.63 -16.73 9.02
C LYS A 40 -23.13 -16.83 8.75
N SER A 41 -22.56 -15.89 7.98
CA SER A 41 -21.12 -15.83 7.71
C SER A 41 -20.25 -15.53 8.94
N LYS A 42 -20.83 -15.01 10.02
CA LYS A 42 -20.11 -14.78 11.29
C LYS A 42 -19.99 -16.06 12.13
N ASP A 43 -20.83 -17.04 11.84
CA ASP A 43 -20.78 -18.35 12.47
C ASP A 43 -19.75 -19.23 11.76
N LYS A 44 -18.54 -19.31 12.32
CA LYS A 44 -17.36 -19.97 11.71
C LYS A 44 -17.47 -21.51 11.63
N LYS A 45 -18.61 -22.11 11.94
CA LYS A 45 -18.75 -23.57 12.06
C LYS A 45 -18.87 -24.33 10.75
N SER A 46 -19.23 -23.66 9.64
CA SER A 46 -19.36 -24.29 8.31
C SER A 46 -19.00 -23.32 7.19
N PRO A 47 -18.49 -23.80 6.04
CA PRO A 47 -18.32 -22.96 4.87
C PRO A 47 -19.68 -22.36 4.48
N LEU A 48 -19.68 -21.07 4.17
CA LEU A 48 -20.90 -20.37 3.76
C LEU A 48 -21.27 -20.81 2.35
N ASN A 49 -22.49 -21.32 2.20
CA ASN A 49 -23.13 -21.57 0.92
C ASN A 49 -24.52 -20.91 0.88
N ILE A 50 -25.10 -20.85 -0.30
CA ILE A 50 -26.45 -20.33 -0.55
C ILE A 50 -27.45 -21.41 -0.93
N ASP A 51 -27.15 -22.68 -0.63
CA ASP A 51 -28.02 -23.84 -0.98
C ASP A 51 -29.40 -23.70 -0.38
N GLU A 52 -29.49 -23.14 0.85
CA GLU A 52 -30.76 -22.86 1.51
C GLU A 52 -31.63 -21.85 0.74
N LEU A 53 -31.00 -20.81 0.18
CA LEU A 53 -31.71 -19.85 -0.69
C LEU A 53 -32.17 -20.52 -1.99
N ILE A 54 -31.27 -21.30 -2.61
CA ILE A 54 -31.56 -22.01 -3.84
C ILE A 54 -32.72 -23.00 -3.64
N ALA A 55 -32.68 -23.75 -2.56
CA ALA A 55 -33.78 -24.70 -2.21
C ALA A 55 -35.11 -23.97 -1.99
N GLU A 56 -35.07 -22.86 -1.27
CA GLU A 56 -36.28 -22.08 -0.96
C GLU A 56 -36.91 -21.46 -2.21
N ILE A 57 -36.07 -20.92 -3.12
CA ILE A 57 -36.58 -20.36 -4.38
C ILE A 57 -37.17 -21.44 -5.27
N LYS A 58 -36.55 -22.65 -5.31
CA LYS A 58 -37.07 -23.78 -6.13
C LYS A 58 -38.38 -24.35 -5.64
N HIS A 59 -38.69 -24.16 -4.37
CA HIS A 59 -39.90 -24.76 -3.77
C HIS A 59 -41.20 -24.25 -4.42
N GLU A 60 -41.23 -22.97 -4.82
CA GLU A 60 -42.41 -22.35 -5.43
C GLU A 60 -42.05 -21.46 -6.63
N PRO A 61 -42.65 -21.64 -7.82
CA PRO A 61 -42.40 -20.80 -8.99
C PRO A 61 -42.67 -19.31 -8.76
N GLU A 62 -43.65 -19.00 -7.90
CA GLU A 62 -43.97 -17.60 -7.53
C GLU A 62 -42.79 -16.89 -6.83
N ARG A 63 -41.99 -17.61 -6.04
CA ARG A 63 -40.80 -17.06 -5.39
C ARG A 63 -39.71 -16.71 -6.38
N ILE A 64 -39.58 -17.49 -7.46
CA ILE A 64 -38.65 -17.19 -8.54
C ILE A 64 -39.05 -15.87 -9.20
N ALA A 65 -40.31 -15.71 -9.58
CA ALA A 65 -40.79 -14.50 -10.24
C ALA A 65 -40.65 -13.29 -9.32
N PHE A 66 -41.04 -13.44 -8.05
CA PHE A 66 -40.94 -12.38 -7.04
C PHE A 66 -39.51 -11.92 -6.84
N PHE A 67 -38.56 -12.86 -6.64
CA PHE A 67 -37.15 -12.49 -6.41
C PHE A 67 -36.53 -11.84 -7.64
N ARG A 68 -36.83 -12.34 -8.82
CA ARG A 68 -36.39 -11.76 -10.09
C ARG A 68 -36.88 -10.31 -10.23
N GLU A 69 -38.13 -10.06 -10.00
CA GLU A 69 -38.73 -8.72 -10.06
C GLU A 69 -38.07 -7.76 -9.07
N LYS A 70 -37.88 -8.16 -7.80
CA LYS A 70 -37.24 -7.34 -6.79
C LYS A 70 -35.78 -7.01 -7.15
N LEU A 71 -35.02 -7.99 -7.64
CA LEU A 71 -33.65 -7.75 -8.10
C LEU A 71 -33.62 -6.81 -9.30
N HIS A 72 -34.50 -7.01 -10.28
CA HIS A 72 -34.61 -6.13 -11.44
C HIS A 72 -34.86 -4.68 -11.01
N ASN A 73 -35.90 -4.42 -10.21
CA ASN A 73 -36.27 -3.09 -9.75
C ASN A 73 -35.12 -2.37 -8.98
N VAL A 74 -34.35 -3.12 -8.20
CA VAL A 74 -33.28 -2.57 -7.40
C VAL A 74 -32.02 -2.26 -8.22
N PHE A 75 -31.67 -3.10 -9.20
CA PHE A 75 -30.40 -3.00 -9.93
C PHE A 75 -30.52 -2.47 -11.36
N ALA A 76 -31.71 -2.50 -11.98
CA ALA A 76 -31.93 -1.99 -13.32
C ALA A 76 -31.67 -0.49 -13.41
N ASN A 77 -31.25 -0.03 -14.58
CA ASN A 77 -31.10 1.38 -14.94
C ASN A 77 -30.15 2.19 -14.01
N LYS A 78 -29.27 1.53 -13.24
CA LYS A 78 -28.31 2.23 -12.37
C LYS A 78 -27.02 2.59 -13.09
N GLN A 79 -26.56 3.81 -12.87
CA GLN A 79 -25.26 4.29 -13.37
C GLN A 79 -24.12 3.64 -12.59
N LYS A 80 -23.15 3.07 -13.31
CA LYS A 80 -22.04 2.28 -12.73
C LYS A 80 -20.67 2.96 -12.91
N VAL A 81 -20.56 3.99 -13.77
CA VAL A 81 -19.30 4.65 -14.15
C VAL A 81 -18.50 5.10 -12.92
N LEU A 82 -19.13 5.85 -11.99
CA LEU A 82 -18.47 6.36 -10.79
C LEU A 82 -17.95 5.27 -9.86
N LEU A 83 -18.59 4.09 -9.85
CA LEU A 83 -18.09 2.97 -9.08
C LEU A 83 -16.71 2.50 -9.60
N PHE A 84 -16.53 2.50 -10.91
CA PHE A 84 -15.30 2.00 -11.53
C PHE A 84 -14.20 3.05 -11.61
N THR A 85 -14.55 4.32 -11.76
CA THR A 85 -13.56 5.41 -11.88
C THR A 85 -13.04 5.91 -10.54
N ASP A 86 -13.82 5.81 -9.45
CA ASP A 86 -13.49 6.47 -8.19
C ASP A 86 -13.38 5.53 -6.98
N ALA A 87 -14.21 4.46 -6.95
CA ALA A 87 -14.26 3.61 -5.76
C ALA A 87 -12.98 2.80 -5.55
N GLY A 88 -12.36 3.00 -4.41
CA GLY A 88 -11.14 2.26 -4.00
C GLY A 88 -9.85 2.70 -4.69
N LEU A 89 -9.90 3.69 -5.58
CA LEU A 89 -8.74 4.37 -6.15
C LEU A 89 -8.35 5.58 -5.29
N LEU A 90 -7.12 6.00 -5.41
CA LEU A 90 -6.69 7.29 -4.88
C LEU A 90 -7.27 8.40 -5.77
N ASN A 91 -7.84 9.44 -5.17
CA ASN A 91 -8.39 10.58 -5.89
C ASN A 91 -7.57 11.86 -5.66
N SER A 92 -6.50 11.77 -4.89
CA SER A 92 -5.63 12.90 -4.59
C SER A 92 -4.19 12.42 -4.43
N VAL A 93 -3.27 13.22 -4.95
CA VAL A 93 -1.82 13.06 -4.72
C VAL A 93 -1.46 13.33 -3.25
N SER A 94 -2.28 14.09 -2.50
CA SER A 94 -2.03 14.36 -1.09
C SER A 94 -2.59 13.24 -0.21
N PHE A 95 -1.70 12.53 0.50
CA PHE A 95 -2.05 11.49 1.46
C PHE A 95 -3.00 11.99 2.56
N PHE A 96 -2.69 13.15 3.16
CA PHE A 96 -3.51 13.70 4.25
C PHE A 96 -4.92 14.11 3.79
N LYS A 97 -5.04 14.64 2.56
CA LYS A 97 -6.35 14.97 1.97
C LYS A 97 -7.18 13.70 1.75
N GLU A 98 -6.56 12.65 1.23
CA GLU A 98 -7.23 11.37 1.02
C GLU A 98 -7.60 10.67 2.34
N LEU A 99 -6.70 10.70 3.34
CA LEU A 99 -6.96 10.16 4.68
C LEU A 99 -8.14 10.89 5.34
N ARG A 100 -8.11 12.24 5.35
CA ARG A 100 -9.21 13.05 5.88
C ARG A 100 -10.54 12.75 5.16
N ARG A 101 -10.51 12.62 3.83
CA ARG A 101 -11.68 12.27 3.03
C ARG A 101 -12.27 10.92 3.44
N ARG A 102 -11.42 9.89 3.61
CA ARG A 102 -11.89 8.54 4.01
C ARG A 102 -12.41 8.51 5.45
N ILE A 103 -11.76 9.23 6.37
CA ILE A 103 -12.26 9.37 7.74
C ILE A 103 -13.62 10.08 7.75
N SER A 104 -13.73 11.22 7.06
CA SER A 104 -14.99 11.95 6.95
C SER A 104 -16.12 11.07 6.40
N ARG A 105 -15.84 10.28 5.34
CA ARG A 105 -16.81 9.36 4.73
C ARG A 105 -17.16 8.15 5.60
N GLN A 106 -16.34 7.80 6.58
CA GLN A 106 -16.71 6.77 7.58
C GLN A 106 -17.61 7.34 8.67
N LEU A 107 -17.42 8.61 9.07
CA LEU A 107 -18.23 9.28 10.08
C LEU A 107 -19.56 9.79 9.50
N LEU A 108 -19.49 10.40 8.33
CA LEU A 108 -20.62 10.94 7.56
C LEU A 108 -20.54 10.40 6.13
N PRO A 109 -21.12 9.22 5.86
CA PRO A 109 -21.09 8.63 4.52
C PRO A 109 -21.78 9.54 3.50
N ASP A 110 -21.11 9.84 2.40
CA ASP A 110 -21.74 10.47 1.24
C ASP A 110 -22.86 9.55 0.75
N GLN A 111 -24.05 10.09 0.57
CA GLN A 111 -25.16 9.36 -0.04
C GLN A 111 -25.24 9.72 -1.52
N PRO A 112 -24.81 8.80 -2.42
CA PRO A 112 -24.94 9.02 -3.84
C PRO A 112 -26.40 9.18 -4.25
N SER A 113 -26.64 9.76 -5.43
CA SER A 113 -27.99 9.81 -6.00
C SER A 113 -28.56 8.40 -6.17
N GLN A 114 -29.86 8.24 -6.06
CA GLN A 114 -30.55 6.95 -6.21
C GLN A 114 -30.34 6.30 -7.58
N GLU A 115 -29.97 7.08 -8.58
CA GLU A 115 -29.63 6.60 -9.92
C GLU A 115 -28.31 5.87 -9.98
N ASN A 116 -27.41 6.09 -9.00
CA ASN A 116 -26.13 5.44 -8.95
C ASN A 116 -26.19 4.08 -8.27
N ILE A 117 -25.54 3.09 -8.84
CA ILE A 117 -25.43 1.75 -8.25
C ILE A 117 -24.81 1.79 -6.85
N GLN A 118 -23.95 2.77 -6.56
CA GLN A 118 -23.34 2.94 -5.24
C GLN A 118 -24.38 3.21 -4.14
N TYR A 119 -25.52 3.83 -4.47
CA TYR A 119 -26.62 4.02 -3.53
C TYR A 119 -27.13 2.66 -3.03
N VAL A 120 -27.45 1.78 -3.97
CA VAL A 120 -27.95 0.43 -3.69
C VAL A 120 -26.90 -0.40 -2.95
N LEU A 121 -25.66 -0.41 -3.45
CA LEU A 121 -24.57 -1.17 -2.84
C LEU A 121 -24.22 -0.68 -1.43
N ASN A 122 -24.37 0.63 -1.13
CA ASN A 122 -24.16 1.17 0.22
C ASN A 122 -25.21 0.72 1.21
N GLN A 123 -26.44 0.53 0.77
CA GLN A 123 -27.52 0.07 1.64
C GLN A 123 -27.45 -1.44 1.85
N ILE A 124 -27.31 -2.22 0.78
CA ILE A 124 -27.33 -3.68 0.84
C ILE A 124 -26.00 -4.24 1.38
N PHE A 125 -24.86 -3.79 0.85
CA PHE A 125 -23.50 -4.27 1.19
C PHE A 125 -22.73 -3.22 1.99
N TYR A 126 -23.26 -2.82 3.13
CA TYR A 126 -22.69 -1.76 3.97
C TYR A 126 -21.43 -2.18 4.76
N SER A 127 -21.26 -3.48 4.99
CA SER A 127 -20.17 -3.98 5.82
C SER A 127 -18.89 -4.20 5.01
N PRO A 128 -17.72 -3.77 5.50
CA PRO A 128 -16.42 -4.09 4.87
C PRO A 128 -16.14 -5.60 4.76
N SER A 129 -16.84 -6.43 5.57
CA SER A 129 -16.72 -7.88 5.53
C SER A 129 -17.53 -8.53 4.40
N ASP A 130 -18.46 -7.81 3.77
CA ASP A 130 -19.35 -8.38 2.75
C ASP A 130 -18.58 -8.93 1.56
N ALA A 131 -17.54 -8.22 1.11
CA ALA A 131 -16.68 -8.70 0.05
C ALA A 131 -15.93 -10.03 0.38
N LYS A 132 -15.75 -10.35 1.67
CA LYS A 132 -15.05 -11.56 2.07
C LYS A 132 -15.97 -12.78 2.02
N TRP A 133 -17.13 -12.68 2.64
CA TRP A 133 -18.03 -13.84 2.71
C TRP A 133 -18.69 -14.15 1.36
N ILE A 134 -19.01 -13.14 0.55
CA ILE A 134 -19.55 -13.32 -0.80
C ILE A 134 -18.57 -14.10 -1.70
N GLN A 135 -17.25 -13.82 -1.59
CA GLN A 135 -16.24 -14.54 -2.35
C GLN A 135 -15.99 -15.97 -1.86
N GLN A 136 -16.48 -16.36 -0.70
CA GLN A 136 -16.37 -17.73 -0.19
C GLN A 136 -17.46 -18.64 -0.77
N ILE A 137 -18.53 -18.08 -1.32
CA ILE A 137 -19.61 -18.84 -1.96
C ILE A 137 -19.05 -19.45 -3.25
N PRO A 138 -19.19 -20.77 -3.45
CA PRO A 138 -18.71 -21.45 -4.67
C PRO A 138 -19.32 -20.85 -5.93
N LEU A 139 -18.54 -20.83 -7.02
CA LEU A 139 -19.00 -20.31 -8.30
C LEU A 139 -20.22 -21.07 -8.85
N ASP A 140 -20.28 -22.37 -8.63
CA ASP A 140 -21.37 -23.22 -9.09
C ASP A 140 -22.72 -22.84 -8.42
N ASN A 141 -22.69 -22.45 -7.15
CA ASN A 141 -23.90 -21.94 -6.48
C ASN A 141 -24.38 -20.61 -7.11
N TRP A 142 -23.45 -19.74 -7.50
CA TRP A 142 -23.80 -18.52 -8.22
C TRP A 142 -24.35 -18.82 -9.61
N LYS A 143 -23.78 -19.77 -10.35
CA LYS A 143 -24.29 -20.20 -11.67
C LYS A 143 -25.71 -20.71 -11.52
N GLU A 144 -25.94 -21.61 -10.57
CA GLU A 144 -27.25 -22.20 -10.30
C GLU A 144 -28.29 -21.12 -9.93
N LEU A 145 -27.95 -20.17 -9.05
CA LEU A 145 -28.83 -19.07 -8.68
C LEU A 145 -29.20 -18.20 -9.90
N PHE A 146 -28.23 -17.85 -10.73
CA PHE A 146 -28.45 -17.05 -11.93
C PHE A 146 -29.31 -17.79 -12.96
N ASP A 147 -29.17 -19.11 -13.08
CA ASP A 147 -29.96 -19.94 -13.99
C ASP A 147 -31.42 -20.03 -13.53
N ILE A 148 -31.65 -20.27 -12.25
CA ILE A 148 -33.01 -20.32 -11.66
C ILE A 148 -33.71 -18.97 -11.82
N LEU A 149 -33.05 -17.90 -11.52
CA LEU A 149 -33.59 -16.55 -11.65
C LEU A 149 -33.64 -16.09 -13.11
N THR A 150 -33.15 -16.89 -14.07
CA THR A 150 -33.04 -16.54 -15.49
C THR A 150 -32.46 -15.15 -15.68
N VAL A 151 -31.42 -14.82 -14.88
CA VAL A 151 -30.69 -13.56 -15.03
C VAL A 151 -29.92 -13.65 -16.35
N SER A 152 -30.29 -12.78 -17.31
CA SER A 152 -29.54 -12.64 -18.56
C SER A 152 -28.11 -12.21 -18.28
N THR A 153 -27.19 -12.63 -19.14
CA THR A 153 -25.82 -12.11 -19.07
C THR A 153 -25.84 -10.62 -19.46
N PHE A 154 -24.96 -9.81 -18.92
CA PHE A 154 -24.90 -8.38 -19.28
C PHE A 154 -24.49 -8.16 -20.75
N TYR A 155 -24.34 -9.21 -21.53
CA TYR A 155 -24.07 -9.21 -22.95
C TYR A 155 -25.31 -9.40 -23.84
N GLU A 156 -26.44 -9.82 -23.30
CA GLU A 156 -27.63 -10.24 -24.06
C GLU A 156 -28.77 -9.22 -24.01
N ASP A 157 -28.88 -8.46 -22.90
CA ASP A 157 -30.01 -7.56 -22.70
C ASP A 157 -29.73 -6.14 -23.22
N SER A 158 -30.75 -5.47 -23.77
CA SER A 158 -30.62 -4.11 -24.26
C SER A 158 -30.27 -3.09 -23.18
N GLU A 159 -30.75 -3.29 -21.95
CA GLU A 159 -30.35 -2.49 -20.79
C GLU A 159 -28.86 -2.71 -20.44
N ILE A 160 -28.33 -3.85 -20.76
CA ILE A 160 -26.98 -4.28 -20.46
C ILE A 160 -26.00 -3.81 -21.54
N LYS A 161 -26.41 -3.54 -22.79
CA LYS A 161 -25.64 -2.70 -23.72
C LYS A 161 -25.23 -1.39 -23.03
N ALA A 162 -26.12 -0.80 -22.24
CA ALA A 162 -25.79 0.35 -21.42
C ALA A 162 -24.67 0.05 -20.39
N THR A 163 -24.56 -1.19 -19.86
CA THR A 163 -23.49 -1.57 -18.95
C THR A 163 -22.14 -1.67 -19.64
N SER A 164 -22.05 -2.26 -20.83
CA SER A 164 -20.80 -2.31 -21.61
C SER A 164 -20.33 -0.91 -22.00
N LYS A 165 -21.23 -0.04 -22.46
CA LYS A 165 -20.91 1.36 -22.74
C LYS A 165 -20.43 2.10 -21.49
N GLN A 166 -21.02 1.83 -20.32
CA GLN A 166 -20.56 2.41 -19.05
C GLN A 166 -19.18 1.87 -18.63
N ILE A 167 -18.87 0.60 -18.88
CA ILE A 167 -17.56 0.02 -18.64
C ILE A 167 -16.52 0.71 -19.54
N LEU A 168 -16.81 0.82 -20.84
CA LEU A 168 -15.94 1.49 -21.80
C LEU A 168 -15.71 2.95 -21.43
N LEU A 169 -16.75 3.69 -21.11
CA LEU A 169 -16.65 5.08 -20.65
C LEU A 169 -15.78 5.19 -19.39
N ALA A 170 -15.92 4.25 -18.44
CA ALA A 170 -15.08 4.23 -17.25
C ALA A 170 -13.61 3.99 -17.58
N ILE A 171 -13.31 3.10 -18.53
CA ILE A 171 -11.94 2.81 -19.00
C ILE A 171 -11.34 4.07 -19.65
N MET A 172 -12.08 4.74 -20.54
CA MET A 172 -11.63 5.96 -21.20
C MET A 172 -11.35 7.08 -20.19
N ILE A 173 -12.24 7.32 -19.23
CA ILE A 173 -12.01 8.30 -18.15
C ILE A 173 -10.74 7.98 -17.37
N LEU A 174 -10.51 6.70 -17.05
CA LEU A 174 -9.31 6.27 -16.32
C LEU A 174 -8.05 6.45 -17.16
N SER A 175 -8.09 6.15 -18.47
CA SER A 175 -6.98 6.34 -19.41
C SER A 175 -6.59 7.81 -19.50
N GLN A 176 -7.54 8.70 -19.70
CA GLN A 176 -7.30 10.14 -19.78
C GLN A 176 -6.74 10.73 -18.48
N ARG A 177 -7.29 10.32 -17.32
CA ARG A 177 -6.75 10.72 -16.01
C ARG A 177 -5.31 10.24 -15.84
N MET A 178 -5.04 8.99 -16.18
CA MET A 178 -3.72 8.38 -16.10
C MET A 178 -2.70 9.10 -17.01
N GLY A 179 -3.08 9.38 -18.26
CA GLY A 179 -2.27 10.16 -19.20
C GLY A 179 -1.94 11.56 -18.67
N GLY A 180 -2.93 12.26 -18.10
CA GLY A 180 -2.73 13.56 -17.46
C GLY A 180 -1.75 13.53 -16.29
N PHE A 181 -1.72 12.45 -15.49
CA PHE A 181 -0.74 12.28 -14.41
C PHE A 181 0.65 11.92 -14.93
N ALA A 182 0.74 11.03 -15.91
CA ALA A 182 2.02 10.57 -16.46
C ALA A 182 2.78 11.66 -17.21
N LEU A 183 2.06 12.58 -17.84
CA LEU A 183 2.61 13.69 -18.61
C LEU A 183 2.99 14.92 -17.74
N GLN A 184 2.77 14.89 -16.42
CA GLN A 184 3.27 15.93 -15.53
C GLN A 184 4.80 16.00 -15.61
N THR A 185 5.34 17.22 -15.67
CA THR A 185 6.78 17.46 -15.84
C THR A 185 7.64 16.70 -14.84
N ASP A 186 7.22 16.66 -13.58
CA ASP A 186 7.97 15.98 -12.51
C ASP A 186 7.99 14.46 -12.66
N VAL A 187 6.94 13.87 -13.23
CA VAL A 187 6.85 12.43 -13.51
C VAL A 187 7.60 12.11 -14.81
N HIS A 188 7.38 12.88 -15.85
CA HIS A 188 7.97 12.65 -17.17
C HIS A 188 9.50 12.71 -17.15
N ARG A 189 10.09 13.66 -16.40
CA ARG A 189 11.54 13.76 -16.25
C ARG A 189 12.19 12.54 -15.59
N MET A 190 11.40 11.73 -14.87
CA MET A 190 11.91 10.49 -14.24
C MET A 190 12.19 9.40 -15.27
N VAL A 191 11.64 9.51 -16.50
CA VAL A 191 11.77 8.48 -17.53
C VAL A 191 12.24 9.10 -18.86
N PRO A 192 13.50 9.57 -18.92
CA PRO A 192 14.05 10.20 -20.11
C PRO A 192 14.09 9.26 -21.31
N GLU A 193 14.04 7.94 -21.10
CA GLU A 193 13.96 6.92 -22.15
C GLU A 193 12.69 7.06 -22.99
N TYR A 194 11.63 7.64 -22.42
CA TYR A 194 10.38 7.92 -23.11
C TYR A 194 10.28 9.34 -23.70
N ALA A 195 11.29 10.20 -23.50
CA ALA A 195 11.25 11.59 -23.99
C ALA A 195 11.17 11.70 -25.52
N HIS A 196 11.70 10.72 -26.26
CA HIS A 196 11.73 10.68 -27.71
C HIS A 196 10.78 9.63 -28.31
N LEU A 197 10.02 8.92 -27.48
CA LEU A 197 9.03 7.93 -27.90
C LEU A 197 7.63 8.52 -27.78
N ASN A 198 6.71 8.01 -28.62
CA ASN A 198 5.31 8.31 -28.42
C ASN A 198 4.89 7.83 -27.02
N SER A 199 4.16 8.67 -26.31
CA SER A 199 3.69 8.32 -24.96
C SER A 199 2.79 7.09 -25.01
N PRO A 200 3.10 6.01 -24.27
CA PRO A 200 2.25 4.81 -24.25
C PRO A 200 0.86 5.10 -23.68
N PHE A 201 0.71 6.18 -22.91
CA PHE A 201 -0.57 6.60 -22.35
C PHE A 201 -1.47 7.23 -23.42
N ILE A 202 -0.91 8.00 -24.35
CA ILE A 202 -1.64 8.55 -25.47
C ILE A 202 -2.01 7.43 -26.45
N ALA A 203 -1.07 6.55 -26.77
CA ALA A 203 -1.33 5.42 -27.64
C ALA A 203 -2.43 4.47 -27.07
N LEU A 204 -2.45 4.27 -25.75
CA LEU A 204 -3.51 3.48 -25.09
C LEU A 204 -4.88 4.18 -25.20
N ASP A 205 -4.93 5.51 -25.07
CA ASP A 205 -6.17 6.27 -25.20
C ASP A 205 -6.70 6.21 -26.64
N ASP A 206 -5.82 6.34 -27.64
CA ASP A 206 -6.17 6.20 -29.05
C ASP A 206 -6.71 4.80 -29.37
N GLU A 207 -6.08 3.76 -28.86
CA GLU A 207 -6.54 2.37 -29.05
C GLU A 207 -7.90 2.12 -28.40
N LEU A 208 -8.14 2.68 -27.21
CA LEU A 208 -9.44 2.61 -26.54
C LEU A 208 -10.53 3.37 -27.31
N ASN A 209 -10.20 4.46 -27.97
CA ASN A 209 -11.12 5.16 -28.87
C ASN A 209 -11.47 4.30 -30.10
N GLN A 210 -10.49 3.65 -30.71
CA GLN A 210 -10.73 2.70 -31.80
C GLN A 210 -11.62 1.54 -31.35
N LEU A 211 -11.35 0.94 -30.18
CA LEU A 211 -12.20 -0.09 -29.59
C LEU A 211 -13.65 0.38 -29.42
N SER A 212 -13.86 1.65 -29.01
CA SER A 212 -15.19 2.23 -28.91
C SER A 212 -15.92 2.24 -30.26
N HIS A 213 -15.23 2.66 -31.31
CA HIS A 213 -15.81 2.67 -32.67
C HIS A 213 -16.13 1.27 -33.16
N THR A 214 -15.23 0.29 -32.94
CA THR A 214 -15.46 -1.11 -33.31
C THR A 214 -16.71 -1.69 -32.62
N LEU A 215 -16.86 -1.46 -31.31
CA LEU A 215 -18.04 -1.90 -30.54
C LEU A 215 -19.35 -1.25 -31.03
N ASP A 216 -19.29 0.01 -31.43
CA ASP A 216 -20.46 0.73 -31.96
C ASP A 216 -20.79 0.27 -33.40
N GLU A 217 -19.79 0.04 -34.28
CA GLU A 217 -19.96 -0.48 -35.61
C GLU A 217 -20.54 -1.89 -35.67
N GLU A 218 -20.04 -2.78 -34.81
CA GLU A 218 -20.55 -4.14 -34.72
C GLU A 218 -21.91 -4.27 -34.01
N ASP A 219 -22.37 -3.19 -33.38
CA ASP A 219 -23.59 -3.16 -32.54
C ASP A 219 -23.62 -4.30 -31.50
N LYS A 220 -22.44 -4.70 -30.99
CA LYS A 220 -22.28 -5.75 -29.98
C LYS A 220 -21.75 -5.16 -28.67
N PRO A 221 -22.17 -5.68 -27.52
CA PRO A 221 -21.66 -5.27 -26.23
C PRO A 221 -20.31 -5.91 -25.84
N TYR A 222 -19.71 -6.71 -26.71
CA TYR A 222 -18.48 -7.47 -26.51
C TYR A 222 -17.82 -7.82 -27.86
N LEU A 223 -16.53 -8.19 -27.78
CA LEU A 223 -15.76 -8.68 -28.91
C LEU A 223 -15.21 -10.07 -28.62
N TYR A 224 -15.19 -10.94 -29.64
CA TYR A 224 -14.50 -12.21 -29.53
C TYR A 224 -13.00 -12.01 -29.70
N ILE A 225 -12.21 -12.57 -28.75
CA ILE A 225 -10.73 -12.45 -28.78
C ILE A 225 -10.18 -13.05 -30.08
N GLN A 226 -10.78 -14.10 -30.61
CA GLN A 226 -10.32 -14.76 -31.85
C GLN A 226 -10.53 -13.88 -33.09
N GLU A 227 -11.61 -13.08 -33.13
CA GLU A 227 -11.93 -12.16 -34.24
C GLU A 227 -11.12 -10.86 -34.15
N HIS A 228 -10.83 -10.42 -32.90
CA HIS A 228 -10.12 -9.16 -32.56
C HIS A 228 -8.81 -9.43 -31.81
N GLU A 229 -8.05 -10.43 -32.24
CA GLU A 229 -6.82 -10.84 -31.54
C GLU A 229 -5.75 -9.72 -31.56
N LEU A 230 -5.69 -8.94 -32.63
CA LEU A 230 -4.75 -7.83 -32.76
C LEU A 230 -5.08 -6.72 -31.78
N ASP A 231 -6.34 -6.29 -31.71
CA ASP A 231 -6.79 -5.22 -30.80
C ASP A 231 -6.58 -5.62 -29.34
N TYR A 232 -6.94 -6.86 -28.98
CA TYR A 232 -6.72 -7.39 -27.64
C TYR A 232 -5.24 -7.47 -27.27
N LYS A 233 -4.37 -7.93 -28.17
CA LYS A 233 -2.92 -7.97 -27.96
C LYS A 233 -2.34 -6.55 -27.86
N GLN A 234 -2.78 -5.63 -28.73
CA GLN A 234 -2.32 -4.25 -28.73
C GLN A 234 -2.63 -3.55 -27.41
N LEU A 235 -3.87 -3.67 -26.90
CA LEU A 235 -4.24 -3.14 -25.60
C LEU A 235 -3.39 -3.71 -24.45
N ASN A 236 -3.11 -5.03 -24.47
CA ASN A 236 -2.25 -5.64 -23.47
C ASN A 236 -0.80 -5.14 -23.54
N ILE A 237 -0.26 -4.96 -24.75
CA ILE A 237 1.09 -4.41 -24.98
C ILE A 237 1.17 -2.97 -24.49
N LEU A 238 0.22 -2.13 -24.86
CA LEU A 238 0.19 -0.73 -24.44
C LEU A 238 0.03 -0.58 -22.93
N ALA A 239 -0.84 -1.40 -22.32
CA ALA A 239 -0.98 -1.43 -20.87
C ALA A 239 0.30 -1.91 -20.17
N ALA A 240 1.05 -2.86 -20.78
CA ALA A 240 2.35 -3.30 -20.25
C ALA A 240 3.42 -2.21 -20.42
N GLN A 241 3.40 -1.45 -21.52
CA GLN A 241 4.29 -0.30 -21.70
C GLN A 241 4.01 0.82 -20.69
N CYS A 242 2.74 1.07 -20.34
CA CYS A 242 2.39 2.00 -19.27
C CYS A 242 2.92 1.51 -17.91
N GLU A 243 2.89 0.18 -17.63
CA GLU A 243 3.50 -0.39 -16.43
C GLU A 243 5.03 -0.28 -16.46
N ASP A 244 5.67 -0.52 -17.61
CA ASP A 244 7.12 -0.36 -17.78
C ASP A 244 7.56 1.10 -17.54
N PHE A 245 6.80 2.07 -18.03
CA PHE A 245 7.04 3.49 -17.71
C PHE A 245 7.08 3.73 -16.21
N VAL A 246 6.09 3.23 -15.46
CA VAL A 246 6.04 3.39 -14.00
C VAL A 246 7.20 2.68 -13.31
N ASN A 247 7.55 1.47 -13.76
CA ASN A 247 8.66 0.70 -13.19
C ASN A 247 10.02 1.37 -13.47
N LYS A 248 10.20 1.97 -14.65
CA LYS A 248 11.40 2.76 -14.98
C LYS A 248 11.47 4.05 -14.17
N ALA A 249 10.34 4.73 -13.94
CA ALA A 249 10.29 5.89 -13.07
C ALA A 249 10.74 5.53 -11.64
N ASP A 250 10.27 4.40 -11.09
CA ASP A 250 10.71 3.90 -9.79
C ASP A 250 12.20 3.54 -9.78
N ALA A 251 12.69 2.86 -10.81
CA ALA A 251 14.12 2.52 -10.93
C ALA A 251 15.02 3.75 -11.03
N ASN A 252 14.56 4.78 -11.74
CA ASN A 252 15.27 6.04 -11.91
C ASN A 252 15.13 6.99 -10.70
N ALA A 253 14.29 6.65 -9.71
CA ALA A 253 14.12 7.41 -8.48
C ALA A 253 15.45 7.68 -7.77
N GLU A 254 16.37 6.71 -7.82
CA GLU A 254 17.69 6.84 -7.26
C GLU A 254 18.56 7.90 -7.96
N LYS A 255 18.38 8.09 -9.26
CA LYS A 255 19.22 9.00 -10.08
C LYS A 255 18.71 10.44 -10.04
N TYR A 256 17.39 10.62 -10.10
CA TYR A 256 16.76 11.95 -10.24
C TYR A 256 16.19 12.48 -8.93
N GLY A 257 16.15 11.65 -7.88
CA GLY A 257 15.43 11.94 -6.64
C GLY A 257 13.92 11.84 -6.82
N VAL A 258 13.21 11.41 -5.81
CA VAL A 258 11.74 11.33 -5.84
C VAL A 258 11.16 12.20 -4.74
N THR A 259 10.18 13.00 -5.09
CA THR A 259 9.35 13.67 -4.10
C THR A 259 8.20 12.76 -3.69
N PHE A 260 7.70 12.93 -2.48
CA PHE A 260 6.50 12.21 -2.02
C PHE A 260 5.32 12.37 -3.00
N SER A 261 5.18 13.55 -3.62
CA SER A 261 4.15 13.84 -4.61
C SER A 261 4.28 12.95 -5.86
N VAL A 262 5.50 12.83 -6.39
CA VAL A 262 5.77 11.98 -7.57
C VAL A 262 5.46 10.52 -7.27
N ASN A 263 5.90 10.02 -6.11
CA ASN A 263 5.61 8.64 -5.70
C ASN A 263 4.10 8.37 -5.58
N GLN A 264 3.34 9.28 -4.97
CA GLN A 264 1.89 9.15 -4.90
C GLN A 264 1.25 9.18 -6.30
N THR A 265 1.81 9.96 -7.22
CA THR A 265 1.34 10.01 -8.62
C THR A 265 1.62 8.68 -9.33
N LEU A 266 2.80 8.10 -9.18
CA LEU A 266 3.12 6.78 -9.73
C LEU A 266 2.21 5.68 -9.18
N LEU A 267 1.90 5.72 -7.87
CA LEU A 267 0.93 4.81 -7.26
C LEU A 267 -0.47 4.97 -7.86
N LEU A 268 -0.91 6.21 -8.09
CA LEU A 268 -2.18 6.52 -8.77
C LEU A 268 -2.23 5.88 -10.16
N ILE A 269 -1.21 6.13 -10.99
CA ILE A 269 -1.10 5.56 -12.33
C ILE A 269 -1.16 4.03 -12.27
N ARG A 270 -0.40 3.40 -11.39
CA ARG A 270 -0.39 1.94 -11.22
C ARG A 270 -1.75 1.37 -10.84
N GLN A 271 -2.49 2.05 -9.96
CA GLN A 271 -3.84 1.66 -9.59
C GLN A 271 -4.83 1.78 -10.77
N GLN A 272 -4.69 2.83 -11.58
CA GLN A 272 -5.52 3.04 -12.77
C GLN A 272 -5.24 2.00 -13.86
N ILE A 273 -3.98 1.70 -14.16
CA ILE A 273 -3.61 0.64 -15.11
C ILE A 273 -4.25 -0.70 -14.68
N LYS A 274 -4.09 -1.07 -13.41
CA LYS A 274 -4.67 -2.31 -12.88
C LYS A 274 -6.20 -2.34 -12.99
N ARG A 275 -6.86 -1.20 -12.82
CA ARG A 275 -8.30 -1.08 -12.98
C ARG A 275 -8.71 -1.19 -14.44
N ILE A 276 -8.03 -0.50 -15.35
CA ILE A 276 -8.26 -0.57 -16.80
C ILE A 276 -8.13 -2.01 -17.29
N LYS A 277 -7.01 -2.71 -16.96
CA LYS A 277 -6.79 -4.13 -17.32
C LYS A 277 -7.94 -5.03 -16.85
N ARG A 278 -8.48 -4.78 -15.66
CA ARG A 278 -9.62 -5.55 -15.15
C ARG A 278 -10.90 -5.28 -15.92
N LEU A 279 -11.15 -4.01 -16.27
CA LEU A 279 -12.40 -3.59 -16.90
C LEU A 279 -12.47 -4.01 -18.36
N TYR A 280 -11.40 -3.83 -19.16
CA TYR A 280 -11.49 -4.22 -20.56
C TYR A 280 -11.60 -5.73 -20.75
N ASN A 281 -11.12 -6.55 -19.80
CA ASN A 281 -11.34 -7.99 -19.84
C ASN A 281 -12.83 -8.39 -19.81
N TYR A 282 -13.73 -7.51 -19.37
CA TYR A 282 -15.17 -7.73 -19.46
C TYR A 282 -15.74 -7.43 -20.86
N LEU A 283 -15.02 -6.68 -21.68
CA LEU A 283 -15.44 -6.37 -23.05
C LEU A 283 -15.01 -7.43 -24.07
N PHE A 284 -14.05 -8.29 -23.74
CA PHE A 284 -13.56 -9.37 -24.57
C PHE A 284 -13.98 -10.73 -24.01
N ILE A 285 -14.40 -11.65 -24.87
CA ILE A 285 -14.77 -13.04 -24.52
C ILE A 285 -14.02 -14.03 -25.40
N GLU A 286 -13.66 -15.20 -24.86
CA GLU A 286 -13.07 -16.28 -25.64
C GLU A 286 -14.15 -17.21 -26.20
N LYS A 287 -15.10 -17.60 -25.35
CA LYS A 287 -16.17 -18.55 -25.65
C LYS A 287 -17.50 -18.07 -25.11
N GLU A 288 -18.58 -18.50 -25.70
CA GLU A 288 -19.94 -18.19 -25.25
C GLU A 288 -20.18 -18.57 -23.77
N ALA A 289 -19.62 -19.68 -23.31
CA ALA A 289 -19.71 -20.13 -21.93
C ALA A 289 -19.11 -19.13 -20.92
N ASP A 290 -18.14 -18.31 -21.33
CA ASP A 290 -17.45 -17.36 -20.47
C ASP A 290 -18.35 -16.17 -20.07
N LYS A 291 -19.39 -15.87 -20.88
CA LYS A 291 -20.33 -14.78 -20.62
C LYS A 291 -20.93 -14.87 -19.24
N ARG A 292 -21.38 -16.06 -18.85
CA ARG A 292 -22.00 -16.29 -17.54
C ARG A 292 -21.00 -16.08 -16.41
N GLU A 293 -19.81 -16.63 -16.52
CA GLU A 293 -18.77 -16.49 -15.49
C GLU A 293 -18.30 -15.03 -15.36
N LYS A 294 -18.09 -14.35 -16.47
CA LYS A 294 -17.70 -12.94 -16.48
C LYS A 294 -18.80 -12.04 -15.90
N THR A 295 -20.07 -12.35 -16.18
CA THR A 295 -21.20 -11.63 -15.58
C THR A 295 -21.22 -11.76 -14.05
N ILE A 296 -21.08 -12.99 -13.55
CA ILE A 296 -21.00 -13.24 -12.10
C ILE A 296 -19.79 -12.51 -11.52
N ALA A 297 -18.60 -12.68 -12.13
CA ALA A 297 -17.39 -12.00 -11.69
C ALA A 297 -17.52 -10.48 -11.65
N PHE A 298 -18.22 -9.89 -12.63
CA PHE A 298 -18.49 -8.46 -12.69
C PHE A 298 -19.33 -7.98 -11.51
N TYR A 299 -20.45 -8.65 -11.19
CA TYR A 299 -21.28 -8.29 -10.03
C TYR A 299 -20.53 -8.47 -8.70
N LEU A 300 -19.78 -9.55 -8.55
CA LEU A 300 -18.95 -9.76 -7.36
C LEU A 300 -17.85 -8.70 -7.24
N ASP A 301 -17.26 -8.26 -8.35
CA ASP A 301 -16.26 -7.18 -8.36
C ASP A 301 -16.87 -5.83 -8.00
N MET A 302 -18.09 -5.54 -8.40
CA MET A 302 -18.81 -4.35 -7.97
C MET A 302 -18.97 -4.30 -6.45
N VAL A 303 -19.43 -5.39 -5.83
CA VAL A 303 -19.58 -5.48 -4.38
C VAL A 303 -18.22 -5.34 -3.67
N LYS A 304 -17.19 -6.03 -4.17
CA LYS A 304 -15.82 -5.95 -3.65
C LYS A 304 -15.25 -4.54 -3.71
N THR A 305 -15.44 -3.87 -4.83
CA THR A 305 -14.95 -2.51 -5.07
C THR A 305 -15.66 -1.52 -4.14
N ASN A 306 -16.99 -1.62 -4.02
CA ASN A 306 -17.75 -0.76 -3.13
C ASN A 306 -17.39 -0.97 -1.65
N SER A 307 -17.30 -2.21 -1.19
CA SER A 307 -16.98 -2.55 0.20
C SER A 307 -15.60 -2.06 0.65
N LYS A 308 -14.65 -1.94 -0.29
CA LYS A 308 -13.26 -1.53 0.00
C LYS A 308 -12.96 -0.05 -0.29
N LYS A 309 -13.93 0.73 -0.77
CA LYS A 309 -13.70 2.12 -1.24
C LYS A 309 -13.13 3.07 -0.19
N ASN A 310 -13.54 2.91 1.08
CA ASN A 310 -13.12 3.76 2.19
C ASN A 310 -12.16 3.06 3.17
N ASN A 311 -11.43 2.04 2.72
CA ASN A 311 -10.53 1.29 3.58
C ASN A 311 -9.29 2.14 3.94
N ILE A 312 -9.27 2.69 5.17
CA ILE A 312 -8.17 3.48 5.71
C ILE A 312 -6.94 2.63 5.95
N ARG A 313 -7.11 1.40 6.50
CA ARG A 313 -5.98 0.51 6.78
C ARG A 313 -5.21 0.16 5.50
N LYS A 314 -5.93 -0.06 4.39
CA LYS A 314 -5.29 -0.29 3.10
C LYS A 314 -4.53 0.95 2.62
N LEU A 315 -5.14 2.16 2.76
CA LEU A 315 -4.48 3.41 2.39
C LEU A 315 -3.16 3.60 3.15
N ILE A 316 -3.20 3.40 4.47
CA ILE A 316 -2.00 3.53 5.32
C ILE A 316 -0.96 2.48 4.91
N ASN A 317 -1.34 1.21 4.79
CA ASN A 317 -0.41 0.15 4.41
C ASN A 317 0.24 0.40 3.04
N ASP A 318 -0.54 0.78 2.03
CA ASP A 318 -0.02 1.07 0.69
C ASP A 318 0.95 2.27 0.72
N SER A 319 0.64 3.32 1.49
CA SER A 319 1.47 4.51 1.60
C SER A 319 2.73 4.27 2.45
N VAL A 320 2.61 3.58 3.58
CA VAL A 320 3.75 3.20 4.44
C VAL A 320 4.68 2.27 3.68
N TYR A 321 4.15 1.27 2.98
CA TYR A 321 4.97 0.37 2.16
C TYR A 321 5.80 1.14 1.14
N ASN A 322 5.19 2.07 0.40
CA ASN A 322 5.89 2.87 -0.59
C ASN A 322 6.95 3.78 0.03
N ILE A 323 6.61 4.48 1.14
CA ILE A 323 7.56 5.32 1.87
C ILE A 323 8.72 4.47 2.40
N THR A 324 8.43 3.34 3.02
CA THR A 324 9.46 2.43 3.56
C THR A 324 10.34 1.89 2.44
N TYR A 325 9.75 1.48 1.32
CA TYR A 325 10.48 1.01 0.15
C TYR A 325 11.45 2.08 -0.37
N GLU A 326 11.02 3.33 -0.47
CA GLU A 326 11.87 4.44 -0.91
C GLU A 326 12.96 4.79 0.09
N ILE A 327 12.61 4.91 1.37
CA ILE A 327 13.61 5.15 2.42
C ILE A 327 14.64 4.03 2.40
N THR A 328 14.20 2.77 2.28
CA THR A 328 15.09 1.61 2.23
C THR A 328 16.00 1.65 1.01
N ASN A 329 15.49 2.03 -0.16
CA ASN A 329 16.28 2.18 -1.37
C ASN A 329 17.29 3.33 -1.28
N TYR A 330 16.87 4.46 -0.70
CA TYR A 330 17.72 5.65 -0.56
C TYR A 330 18.83 5.44 0.49
N THR A 331 18.47 4.89 1.66
CA THR A 331 19.44 4.56 2.72
C THR A 331 20.37 3.42 2.31
N GLY A 332 19.95 2.53 1.40
CA GLY A 332 20.79 1.48 0.85
C GLY A 332 22.06 2.02 0.17
N LYS A 333 21.94 3.08 -0.63
CA LYS A 333 23.11 3.74 -1.26
C LYS A 333 24.02 4.41 -0.24
N THR A 334 23.43 5.10 0.75
CA THR A 334 24.20 5.71 1.83
C THR A 334 24.90 4.63 2.66
N GLY A 335 24.24 3.49 2.86
CA GLY A 335 24.79 2.33 3.58
C GLY A 335 25.97 1.66 2.87
N GLU A 336 26.03 1.68 1.54
CA GLU A 336 27.16 1.13 0.78
C GLU A 336 28.48 1.82 1.09
N HIS A 337 28.48 3.12 1.40
CA HIS A 337 29.67 3.87 1.81
C HIS A 337 30.26 3.39 3.15
N TYR A 338 29.47 2.70 3.96
CA TYR A 338 29.90 2.14 5.24
C TYR A 338 30.38 0.70 5.14
N ILE A 339 30.38 0.10 3.94
CA ILE A 339 30.84 -1.25 3.68
C ILE A 339 32.19 -1.18 2.96
N THR A 340 33.27 -1.62 3.62
CA THR A 340 34.60 -1.60 3.04
C THR A 340 34.87 -2.86 2.21
N SER A 341 35.29 -2.68 0.98
CA SER A 341 35.68 -3.76 0.05
C SER A 341 37.19 -3.95 -0.03
N THR A 342 37.93 -2.88 0.09
CA THR A 342 39.39 -2.88 -0.09
C THR A 342 40.15 -2.51 1.21
N GLY A 343 41.42 -2.89 1.31
CA GLY A 343 42.26 -2.52 2.47
C GLY A 343 42.41 -1.01 2.63
N LYS A 344 42.45 -0.25 1.52
CA LYS A 344 42.54 1.22 1.57
C LYS A 344 41.27 1.84 2.19
N GLU A 345 40.11 1.33 1.83
CA GLU A 345 38.82 1.78 2.41
C GLU A 345 38.74 1.44 3.89
N TYR A 346 39.23 0.28 4.29
CA TYR A 346 39.27 -0.17 5.69
C TYR A 346 40.08 0.80 6.57
N PHE A 347 41.32 1.17 6.13
CA PHE A 347 42.11 2.14 6.86
C PHE A 347 41.57 3.57 6.79
N LYS A 348 40.90 3.93 5.67
CA LYS A 348 40.20 5.21 5.56
C LYS A 348 39.06 5.28 6.60
N MET A 349 38.28 4.19 6.74
CA MET A 349 37.23 4.10 7.72
C MET A 349 37.76 4.17 9.16
N LEU A 350 38.85 3.51 9.47
CA LEU A 350 39.52 3.66 10.78
C LEU A 350 39.84 5.12 11.07
N LYS A 351 40.45 5.83 10.10
CA LYS A 351 40.84 7.24 10.26
C LYS A 351 39.62 8.14 10.48
N THR A 352 38.56 7.97 9.68
CA THR A 352 37.35 8.76 9.84
C THR A 352 36.59 8.44 11.15
N ALA A 353 36.66 7.19 11.62
CA ALA A 353 36.09 6.77 12.89
C ALA A 353 36.91 7.35 14.09
N LEU A 354 38.23 7.38 14.00
CA LEU A 354 39.10 8.06 15.00
C LEU A 354 38.69 9.54 15.17
N TRP A 355 38.53 10.27 14.05
CA TRP A 355 38.07 11.65 14.09
C TRP A 355 36.66 11.81 14.67
N GLY A 356 35.73 10.89 14.36
CA GLY A 356 34.44 10.82 14.99
C GLY A 356 34.55 10.70 16.50
N GLY A 357 35.41 9.78 16.98
CA GLY A 357 35.69 9.63 18.42
C GLY A 357 36.26 10.89 19.09
N VAL A 358 37.13 11.62 18.40
CA VAL A 358 37.65 12.90 18.89
C VAL A 358 36.52 13.92 19.11
N ILE A 359 35.65 14.07 18.12
CA ILE A 359 34.52 14.99 18.24
C ILE A 359 33.60 14.59 19.42
N VAL A 360 33.31 13.30 19.54
CA VAL A 360 32.52 12.76 20.69
C VAL A 360 33.19 13.08 22.02
N SER A 361 34.52 13.05 22.12
CA SER A 361 35.24 13.43 23.34
C SER A 361 34.95 14.87 23.76
N PHE A 362 34.95 15.79 22.82
CA PHE A 362 34.57 17.19 23.11
C PHE A 362 33.10 17.33 23.50
N MET A 363 32.20 16.59 22.84
CA MET A 363 30.79 16.57 23.23
C MET A 363 30.59 16.05 24.65
N CYS A 364 31.33 15.01 25.06
CA CYS A 364 31.31 14.48 26.41
C CYS A 364 31.78 15.53 27.44
N LEU A 365 32.86 16.26 27.13
CA LEU A 365 33.35 17.33 28.00
C LEU A 365 32.31 18.44 28.16
N VAL A 366 31.70 18.92 27.07
CA VAL A 366 30.65 19.93 27.09
C VAL A 366 29.44 19.44 27.90
N LYS A 367 28.99 18.21 27.70
CA LYS A 367 27.91 17.59 28.46
C LYS A 367 28.23 17.52 29.96
N LEU A 368 29.48 17.23 30.31
CA LEU A 368 29.92 17.22 31.69
C LEU A 368 29.78 18.60 32.32
N TYR A 369 30.26 19.67 31.66
CA TYR A 369 30.09 21.05 32.12
C TYR A 369 28.62 21.47 32.24
N MET A 370 27.81 21.16 31.25
CA MET A 370 26.37 21.41 31.29
C MET A 370 25.70 20.72 32.50
N SER A 371 26.21 19.55 32.90
CA SER A 371 25.67 18.82 34.06
C SER A 371 26.00 19.41 35.41
N MET A 372 27.02 20.31 35.46
CA MET A 372 27.45 20.98 36.71
C MET A 372 26.65 22.23 37.04
N VAL A 373 25.90 22.77 36.07
CA VAL A 373 25.07 23.98 36.29
C VAL A 373 23.98 23.65 37.30
N PRO A 374 23.96 24.30 38.47
CA PRO A 374 22.95 24.04 39.51
C PRO A 374 21.57 24.54 39.10
N ASP A 375 20.53 23.97 39.71
CA ASP A 375 19.11 24.43 39.64
C ASP A 375 18.48 24.46 38.25
N GLN A 376 18.98 23.67 37.28
CA GLN A 376 18.32 23.52 36.00
C GLN A 376 17.07 22.62 36.12
N SER A 377 15.95 23.11 35.58
CA SER A 377 14.78 22.24 35.41
C SER A 377 15.10 21.06 34.49
N ALA A 378 14.41 19.93 34.66
CA ALA A 378 14.62 18.73 33.82
C ALA A 378 14.47 19.06 32.32
N PHE A 379 13.52 19.93 31.98
CA PHE A 379 13.29 20.36 30.59
C PHE A 379 14.50 21.11 29.98
N PHE A 380 15.04 22.10 30.67
CA PHE A 380 16.21 22.84 30.17
C PHE A 380 17.47 22.00 30.12
N ARG A 381 17.61 21.02 31.03
CA ARG A 381 18.71 20.05 30.99
C ARG A 381 18.65 19.18 29.77
N ALA A 382 17.47 18.60 29.47
CA ALA A 382 17.25 17.81 28.30
C ALA A 382 17.49 18.62 27.01
N LEU A 383 16.96 19.87 26.96
CA LEU A 383 17.15 20.74 25.81
C LEU A 383 18.63 21.06 25.55
N ASN A 384 19.42 21.37 26.59
CA ASN A 384 20.85 21.63 26.47
C ASN A 384 21.62 20.37 25.97
N TYR A 385 21.28 19.19 26.48
CA TYR A 385 21.89 17.97 26.00
C TYR A 385 21.55 17.68 24.54
N SER A 386 20.28 17.86 24.13
CA SER A 386 19.85 17.71 22.75
C SER A 386 20.59 18.67 21.81
N PHE A 387 20.77 19.92 22.19
CA PHE A 387 21.56 20.87 21.41
C PHE A 387 23.04 20.45 21.27
N ASN A 388 23.66 19.97 22.35
CA ASN A 388 25.03 19.47 22.31
C ASN A 388 25.16 18.29 21.32
N TYR A 389 24.23 17.35 21.38
CA TYR A 389 24.18 16.22 20.44
C TYR A 389 23.96 16.69 19.01
N ALA A 390 22.97 17.55 18.78
CA ALA A 390 22.65 18.04 17.42
C ALA A 390 23.86 18.75 16.78
N ILE A 391 24.52 19.64 17.50
CA ILE A 391 25.71 20.35 17.02
C ILE A 391 26.85 19.35 16.74
N GLY A 392 27.06 18.41 17.65
CA GLY A 392 28.10 17.39 17.49
C GLY A 392 27.87 16.52 16.27
N PHE A 393 26.64 16.05 16.03
CA PHE A 393 26.33 15.26 14.84
C PHE A 393 26.44 16.05 13.54
N VAL A 394 26.09 17.33 13.54
CA VAL A 394 26.32 18.22 12.39
C VAL A 394 27.83 18.36 12.10
N LEU A 395 28.66 18.52 13.13
CA LEU A 395 30.12 18.57 12.97
C LEU A 395 30.69 17.25 12.43
N ILE A 396 30.24 16.10 12.94
CA ILE A 396 30.64 14.79 12.47
C ILE A 396 30.28 14.61 10.98
N TYR A 397 29.09 15.04 10.58
CA TYR A 397 28.66 14.99 9.18
C TYR A 397 29.52 15.92 8.29
N LEU A 398 29.71 17.16 8.68
CA LEU A 398 30.47 18.14 7.90
C LEU A 398 31.96 17.76 7.74
N THR A 399 32.52 17.10 8.73
CA THR A 399 33.93 16.60 8.67
C THR A 399 34.08 15.27 7.94
N GLY A 400 32.98 14.63 7.51
CA GLY A 400 32.99 13.32 6.91
C GLY A 400 33.47 12.21 7.86
N SER A 401 33.31 12.43 9.17
CA SER A 401 33.66 11.46 10.20
C SER A 401 32.63 10.35 10.33
N THR A 402 33.04 9.17 10.80
CA THR A 402 32.20 7.98 10.87
C THR A 402 31.90 7.60 12.32
N LEU A 403 30.63 7.33 12.64
CA LEU A 403 30.22 6.74 13.91
C LEU A 403 29.73 5.31 13.71
N ALA A 404 30.22 4.40 14.54
CA ALA A 404 29.86 2.97 14.48
C ALA A 404 28.37 2.74 14.83
N THR A 405 27.80 3.53 15.73
CA THR A 405 26.41 3.41 16.17
C THR A 405 25.39 3.62 15.06
N LYS A 406 25.69 4.49 14.06
CA LYS A 406 24.80 4.75 12.93
C LYS A 406 24.89 3.73 11.79
N GLN A 407 25.94 2.95 11.74
CA GLN A 407 26.16 1.98 10.66
C GLN A 407 25.09 0.88 10.57
N PRO A 408 24.59 0.27 11.67
CA PRO A 408 23.56 -0.77 11.59
C PRO A 408 22.28 -0.30 10.92
N ALA A 409 21.78 0.88 11.26
CA ALA A 409 20.56 1.44 10.68
C ALA A 409 20.70 1.69 9.16
N MET A 410 21.86 2.23 8.72
CA MET A 410 22.12 2.52 7.32
C MET A 410 22.41 1.27 6.47
N THR A 411 22.99 0.22 7.08
CA THR A 411 23.33 -1.02 6.36
C THR A 411 22.18 -2.04 6.35
N ALA A 412 21.18 -1.89 7.22
CA ALA A 412 20.00 -2.75 7.27
C ALA A 412 19.25 -2.79 5.93
N SER A 413 19.16 -1.67 5.24
CA SER A 413 18.52 -1.58 3.91
C SER A 413 19.28 -2.35 2.84
N THR A 414 20.61 -2.35 2.87
CA THR A 414 21.44 -3.13 1.94
C THR A 414 21.28 -4.64 2.18
N ILE A 415 21.16 -5.04 3.45
CA ILE A 415 20.85 -6.42 3.83
C ILE A 415 19.46 -6.81 3.32
N ALA A 416 18.44 -5.96 3.53
CA ALA A 416 17.07 -6.21 3.09
C ALA A 416 16.99 -6.40 1.57
N LYS A 417 17.65 -5.55 0.78
CA LYS A 417 17.72 -5.69 -0.68
C LYS A 417 18.33 -7.05 -1.11
N THR A 418 19.38 -7.48 -0.44
CA THR A 418 20.04 -8.76 -0.76
C THR A 418 19.14 -9.95 -0.41
N LEU A 419 18.33 -9.83 0.67
CA LEU A 419 17.38 -10.86 1.07
C LEU A 419 16.13 -10.92 0.15
N GLU A 420 15.67 -9.79 -0.38
CA GLU A 420 14.53 -9.74 -1.30
C GLU A 420 14.80 -10.56 -2.57
N ASN A 421 16.02 -10.53 -3.06
CA ASN A 421 16.47 -11.32 -4.21
C ASN A 421 16.51 -12.84 -3.94
N LEU A 422 16.43 -13.28 -2.66
CA LEU A 422 16.44 -14.71 -2.28
C LEU A 422 15.11 -15.46 -2.55
N ASN A 423 14.04 -14.77 -2.92
CA ASN A 423 12.72 -15.36 -3.13
C ASN A 423 12.51 -16.04 -4.50
N ASP A 424 13.54 -16.15 -5.32
CA ASP A 424 13.45 -16.78 -6.63
C ASP A 424 13.53 -18.31 -6.53
N ASN A 425 12.70 -19.03 -7.30
CA ASN A 425 12.46 -20.48 -7.13
C ASN A 425 13.54 -21.42 -7.71
N ASN A 426 14.69 -20.89 -8.13
CA ASN A 426 15.74 -21.67 -8.82
C ASN A 426 16.89 -22.05 -7.87
N ASP A 427 17.14 -23.33 -7.60
CA ASP A 427 18.11 -23.82 -6.61
C ASP A 427 19.58 -23.39 -6.89
N LYS A 428 19.97 -23.25 -8.15
CA LYS A 428 21.31 -22.76 -8.52
C LYS A 428 21.48 -21.27 -8.23
N GLN A 429 20.40 -20.50 -8.40
CA GLN A 429 20.35 -19.07 -8.16
C GLN A 429 20.34 -18.78 -6.66
N LYS A 430 19.62 -19.57 -5.86
CA LYS A 430 19.65 -19.52 -4.39
C LYS A 430 21.06 -19.71 -3.81
N ARG A 431 21.82 -20.73 -4.28
CA ARG A 431 23.21 -20.96 -3.80
C ARG A 431 24.10 -19.76 -4.07
N ARG A 432 24.02 -19.14 -5.24
CA ARG A 432 24.80 -17.95 -5.59
C ARG A 432 24.41 -16.77 -4.68
N GLN A 433 23.15 -16.54 -4.46
CA GLN A 433 22.60 -15.48 -3.62
C GLN A 433 23.01 -15.64 -2.14
N TYR A 434 22.99 -16.88 -1.60
CA TYR A 434 23.53 -17.14 -0.24
C TYR A 434 25.03 -16.82 -0.13
N THR A 435 25.80 -17.09 -1.18
CA THR A 435 27.24 -16.77 -1.19
C THR A 435 27.45 -15.25 -1.23
N GLU A 436 26.66 -14.52 -2.02
CA GLU A 436 26.70 -13.05 -2.10
C GLU A 436 26.28 -12.41 -0.77
N PHE A 437 25.22 -12.94 -0.14
CA PHE A 437 24.76 -12.50 1.19
C PHE A 437 25.83 -12.74 2.27
N SER A 438 26.42 -13.93 2.31
CA SER A 438 27.51 -14.26 3.26
C SER A 438 28.72 -13.35 3.08
N ALA A 439 29.11 -13.07 1.85
CA ALA A 439 30.20 -12.14 1.53
C ALA A 439 29.89 -10.70 1.94
N LEU A 440 28.62 -10.25 1.75
CA LEU A 440 28.16 -8.94 2.19
C LEU A 440 28.20 -8.85 3.73
N PHE A 441 27.65 -9.83 4.42
CA PHE A 441 27.61 -9.88 5.88
C PHE A 441 29.03 -9.83 6.49
N THR A 442 29.96 -10.59 5.92
CA THR A 442 31.37 -10.59 6.36
C THR A 442 32.02 -9.22 6.19
N ARG A 443 31.80 -8.56 5.04
CA ARG A 443 32.31 -7.20 4.78
C ARG A 443 31.73 -6.18 5.75
N LEU A 444 30.42 -6.27 6.01
CA LEU A 444 29.71 -5.39 6.92
C LEU A 444 30.23 -5.53 8.35
N PHE A 445 30.33 -6.75 8.86
CA PHE A 445 30.84 -7.01 10.20
C PHE A 445 32.26 -6.47 10.38
N ARG A 446 33.13 -6.72 9.41
CA ARG A 446 34.51 -6.20 9.42
C ARG A 446 34.55 -4.67 9.43
N SER A 447 33.65 -4.03 8.66
CA SER A 447 33.57 -2.56 8.59
C SER A 447 33.05 -1.96 9.89
N GLN A 448 32.05 -2.57 10.49
CA GLN A 448 31.53 -2.13 11.79
C GLN A 448 32.55 -2.29 12.90
N PHE A 449 33.27 -3.42 12.92
CA PHE A 449 34.32 -3.67 13.90
C PHE A 449 35.39 -2.61 13.87
N ILE A 450 35.91 -2.27 12.68
CA ILE A 450 36.98 -1.25 12.59
C ILE A 450 36.50 0.15 12.90
N ALA A 451 35.24 0.48 12.59
CA ALA A 451 34.63 1.75 12.96
C ALA A 451 34.45 1.84 14.48
N PHE A 452 33.99 0.76 15.12
CA PHE A 452 33.86 0.68 16.58
C PHE A 452 35.25 0.87 17.25
N VAL A 453 36.26 0.13 16.82
CA VAL A 453 37.62 0.25 17.32
C VAL A 453 38.13 1.69 17.16
N GLY A 454 37.94 2.30 15.97
CA GLY A 454 38.33 3.68 15.71
C GLY A 454 37.64 4.68 16.66
N ASN A 455 36.30 4.55 16.86
CA ASN A 455 35.58 5.43 17.76
C ASN A 455 36.03 5.28 19.22
N VAL A 456 36.22 4.04 19.70
CA VAL A 456 36.66 3.78 21.07
C VAL A 456 38.07 4.34 21.31
N PHE A 457 39.01 4.09 20.40
CA PHE A 457 40.37 4.62 20.51
C PHE A 457 40.47 6.14 20.29
N GLY A 458 39.54 6.74 19.54
CA GLY A 458 39.39 8.17 19.39
C GLY A 458 38.74 8.82 20.60
N ALA A 459 37.68 8.23 21.15
CA ALA A 459 36.90 8.84 22.22
C ALA A 459 37.52 8.63 23.61
N PHE A 460 37.87 7.40 23.99
CA PHE A 460 38.25 7.09 25.36
C PHE A 460 39.54 7.79 25.83
N PRO A 461 40.68 7.67 25.11
CA PRO A 461 41.90 8.31 25.58
C PRO A 461 41.80 9.82 25.58
N ILE A 462 41.19 10.42 24.57
CA ILE A 462 41.08 11.87 24.44
C ILE A 462 40.13 12.46 25.48
N SER A 463 38.96 11.85 25.73
CA SER A 463 38.09 12.29 26.81
C SER A 463 38.74 12.17 28.18
N MET A 464 39.50 11.11 28.42
CA MET A 464 40.27 10.94 29.66
C MET A 464 41.30 12.06 29.83
N LEU A 465 42.08 12.35 28.78
CA LEU A 465 43.06 13.44 28.82
C LEU A 465 42.43 14.81 29.03
N LEU A 466 41.28 15.06 28.34
CA LEU A 466 40.52 16.31 28.52
C LEU A 466 39.97 16.47 29.93
N VAL A 467 39.41 15.42 30.52
CA VAL A 467 38.86 15.46 31.87
C VAL A 467 39.98 15.63 32.92
N ILE A 468 41.09 14.94 32.77
CA ILE A 468 42.25 15.09 33.65
C ILE A 468 42.87 16.51 33.55
N GLY A 469 43.10 16.98 32.29
CA GLY A 469 43.64 18.30 32.04
C GLY A 469 42.78 19.43 32.59
N MET A 470 41.44 19.36 32.39
CA MET A 470 40.54 20.34 32.94
C MET A 470 40.42 20.24 34.45
N SER A 471 40.43 19.07 35.04
CA SER A 471 40.46 18.88 36.50
C SER A 471 41.71 19.46 37.13
N TYR A 472 42.86 19.35 36.44
CA TYR A 472 44.12 19.98 36.89
C TYR A 472 44.07 21.53 36.83
N LEU A 473 43.46 22.07 35.78
CA LEU A 473 43.31 23.52 35.60
C LEU A 473 42.33 24.14 36.64
N GLU A 474 41.26 23.45 36.96
CA GLU A 474 40.25 23.91 37.90
C GLU A 474 40.54 23.60 39.39
N GLY A 475 41.54 22.75 39.63
CA GLY A 475 41.96 22.37 40.99
C GLY A 475 41.00 21.39 41.69
N TYR A 476 39.99 20.87 41.01
CA TYR A 476 39.11 19.83 41.53
C TYR A 476 38.69 18.86 40.45
N ASN A 477 38.31 17.64 40.82
CA ASN A 477 37.86 16.64 39.84
C ASN A 477 36.43 16.90 39.35
N ILE A 478 36.31 17.33 38.09
CA ILE A 478 35.04 17.69 37.45
C ILE A 478 34.10 16.52 37.25
N ALA A 479 34.61 15.27 37.26
CA ALA A 479 33.81 14.07 37.03
C ALA A 479 33.22 13.44 38.32
N THR A 480 33.59 13.88 39.52
CA THR A 480 33.29 13.19 40.79
C THR A 480 31.80 12.95 41.00
N LYS A 481 30.95 13.94 40.71
CA LYS A 481 29.48 13.82 40.90
C LYS A 481 28.81 12.85 39.94
N LYS A 482 29.37 12.61 38.77
CA LYS A 482 28.77 11.74 37.74
C LYS A 482 29.43 10.37 37.63
N SER A 483 30.63 10.18 38.14
CA SER A 483 31.39 8.94 37.99
C SER A 483 30.67 7.72 38.58
N LEU A 484 30.01 7.88 39.74
CA LEU A 484 29.22 6.79 40.33
C LEU A 484 28.01 6.42 39.49
N HIS A 485 27.28 7.41 38.99
CA HIS A 485 26.10 7.19 38.12
C HIS A 485 26.50 6.51 36.80
N LEU A 486 27.60 6.95 36.17
CA LEU A 486 28.11 6.32 34.95
C LEU A 486 28.59 4.88 35.17
N LEU A 487 29.15 4.58 36.35
CA LEU A 487 29.51 3.19 36.73
C LEU A 487 28.29 2.31 36.95
N GLU A 488 27.23 2.87 37.53
CA GLU A 488 25.94 2.18 37.67
C GLU A 488 25.29 1.91 36.30
N ASP A 489 25.32 2.88 35.37
CA ASP A 489 24.83 2.74 34.00
C ASP A 489 25.59 1.67 33.20
N LEU A 490 26.88 1.45 33.46
CA LEU A 490 27.69 0.41 32.85
C LEU A 490 27.45 -1.00 33.47
N ASN A 491 26.71 -1.09 34.55
CA ASN A 491 26.43 -2.37 35.20
C ASN A 491 25.32 -3.14 34.46
N ILE A 492 25.73 -4.19 33.75
CA ILE A 492 24.82 -5.05 32.94
C ILE A 492 23.64 -5.60 33.76
N TRP A 493 23.79 -5.78 35.06
CA TRP A 493 22.74 -6.29 35.94
C TRP A 493 21.70 -5.23 36.34
N HIS A 494 22.08 -3.97 36.35
CA HIS A 494 21.19 -2.84 36.65
C HIS A 494 20.57 -2.22 35.39
N THR A 495 21.25 -2.31 34.27
CA THR A 495 20.81 -1.78 32.97
C THR A 495 20.92 -2.84 31.86
N PRO A 496 20.06 -3.88 31.86
CA PRO A 496 20.11 -4.97 30.89
C PRO A 496 19.86 -4.52 29.45
N CYS A 497 19.37 -3.32 29.22
CA CYS A 497 19.11 -2.72 27.91
C CYS A 497 20.08 -1.58 27.53
N LEU A 498 21.37 -1.72 27.82
CA LEU A 498 22.39 -0.73 27.44
C LEU A 498 22.40 -0.41 25.93
N LEU A 499 22.11 -1.38 25.08
CA LEU A 499 21.92 -1.18 23.65
C LEU A 499 20.69 -0.32 23.34
N TYR A 500 19.59 -0.49 24.07
CA TYR A 500 18.37 0.24 23.89
C TYR A 500 18.47 1.69 24.39
N THR A 501 19.14 1.93 25.51
CA THR A 501 19.35 3.28 26.05
C THR A 501 20.34 4.10 25.24
N SER A 502 21.33 3.50 24.59
CA SER A 502 22.21 4.21 23.68
C SER A 502 21.52 4.55 22.34
N ASP A 503 20.65 3.67 21.87
CA ASP A 503 19.88 3.83 20.64
C ASP A 503 18.75 4.87 20.84
N ALA A 504 18.06 4.83 21.98
CA ALA A 504 17.04 5.83 22.33
C ALA A 504 17.61 7.22 22.56
N ALA A 505 18.85 7.34 23.00
CA ALA A 505 19.54 8.63 23.11
C ALA A 505 19.98 9.21 21.75
N ASP A 506 20.06 8.38 20.72
CA ASP A 506 20.37 8.80 19.35
C ASP A 506 19.09 9.19 18.56
N GLU A 507 17.89 8.79 19.03
CA GLU A 507 16.59 9.09 18.41
C GLU A 507 15.87 10.31 19.04
N GLU A 508 16.23 10.75 20.25
CA GLU A 508 15.76 11.97 20.89
C GLU A 508 16.70 13.17 20.60
#